data_b5deaaec32247bdf99c60c1471933990
#
_entry.id   b5deaaec32247bdf99c60c1471933990
#
_cell.length_a   1.000
_cell.length_b   1.000
_cell.length_c   1.000
_cell.angle_alpha   90.00
_cell.angle_beta   90.00
_cell.angle_gamma   90.00
#
_symmetry.space_group_name_H-M   'P 1'
#
loop_
_entity.id
_entity.type
_entity.pdbx_description
1 polymer ?
#
loop_
_entity_poly.entity_id
_entity_poly.type
_entity_poly.pdbx_seq_one_letter_code
_entity_poly.pdbx_strand_id
1 'polypeptide(L)'
;MTKKAQAGGRAASAPLVGHATEPTLFEMSVPGRSAYQLRTTGVLATPLSELVPAHHLNSHVVNIAEVSERDLVAHFTRLCHRQFSVDLGMYPLGSCTMKYNPKFCDAVAADPGFNTVHPGAPAELTQGWLELLVEIETTLCAITGMNAATLQPAAGAAGELTGLLLMRAFHESNGDTRTRVLIPDSAHGTNPASVTLGGYEVTTIPSNDRGLVDLGALKAALGPDVAGIMLTNPNTLGLFEEEITEIAGAVHEVGGLLYYDGANLNAILGVVRPGDMGFDIVHMNLHKTFATPHGGGGPGAGPVAVSKRLVDFLPGPRATKLADGTFVWTTPANSIGRVHGWHGNAMVLARALAYIKVHGGDGLTRVAQHAVLNANWLRQRLHATLPAAYDRVCMHESVHSATSLKSKYGVRGLDVAKALLEEGFHSPTVYFPLIIEEALMFEPTETESMQTLEALAEAVERIAQRAIDDPDSLHRAPQTTPVSRVDEARAARQLIATEDVAIR
;
A
#
# COMPACT_ATOMS: atom_id res chain seq x y z
N MET A 1 -7.63 11.16 53.43
CA MET A 1 -6.19 10.82 53.44
C MET A 1 -5.83 10.32 52.06
N THR A 2 -5.42 11.20 51.20
CA THR A 2 -5.06 10.99 49.79
C THR A 2 -3.63 10.50 49.73
N LYS A 3 -3.41 9.27 49.26
CA LYS A 3 -2.07 8.78 48.95
C LYS A 3 -1.61 9.46 47.65
N LYS A 4 -0.68 10.41 47.76
CA LYS A 4 0.12 10.89 46.65
C LYS A 4 0.95 9.72 46.09
N ALA A 5 0.67 9.31 44.84
CA ALA A 5 1.57 8.45 44.10
C ALA A 5 2.86 9.23 43.84
N GLN A 6 3.97 8.76 44.36
CA GLN A 6 5.30 9.26 44.01
C GLN A 6 5.58 8.81 42.58
N ALA A 7 5.51 9.73 41.62
CA ALA A 7 6.07 9.57 40.28
C ALA A 7 7.60 9.58 40.40
N GLY A 8 8.17 8.42 40.66
CA GLY A 8 9.61 8.21 40.56
C GLY A 8 9.99 8.12 39.10
N GLY A 9 10.51 9.21 38.53
CA GLY A 9 11.07 9.22 37.20
C GLY A 9 12.15 8.13 37.06
N ARG A 10 11.84 7.06 36.37
CA ARG A 10 12.85 6.07 35.96
C ARG A 10 13.76 6.73 34.92
N ALA A 11 15.04 6.86 35.29
CA ALA A 11 16.06 7.28 34.35
C ALA A 11 16.06 6.36 33.12
N ALA A 12 15.95 6.94 31.94
CA ALA A 12 15.89 6.24 30.65
C ALA A 12 17.27 5.73 30.22
N SER A 13 17.93 4.93 31.05
CA SER A 13 19.22 4.29 30.75
C SER A 13 19.21 2.77 30.89
N ALA A 14 18.06 2.14 30.60
CA ALA A 14 18.02 0.69 30.51
C ALA A 14 18.61 0.22 29.16
N PRO A 15 19.47 -0.81 29.16
CA PRO A 15 20.05 -1.33 27.94
C PRO A 15 19.00 -1.88 26.99
N LEU A 16 19.29 -1.84 25.68
CA LEU A 16 18.44 -2.29 24.57
C LEU A 16 18.09 -3.80 24.58
N VAL A 17 18.47 -4.53 25.61
CA VAL A 17 18.30 -5.98 25.71
C VAL A 17 17.38 -6.30 26.87
N GLY A 18 16.14 -6.67 26.55
CA GLY A 18 15.16 -7.17 27.51
C GLY A 18 13.71 -6.85 27.08
N HIS A 19 12.79 -7.73 27.45
CA HIS A 19 11.34 -7.66 27.18
C HIS A 19 10.62 -6.51 27.91
N ALA A 20 11.32 -5.47 28.33
CA ALA A 20 10.69 -4.32 28.98
C ALA A 20 9.86 -3.52 27.99
N THR A 21 8.59 -3.30 28.32
CA THR A 21 7.70 -2.40 27.60
C THR A 21 8.32 -1.00 27.56
N GLU A 22 8.37 -0.37 26.39
CA GLU A 22 8.78 1.02 26.31
C GLU A 22 7.72 1.89 26.98
N PRO A 23 8.09 2.79 27.94
CA PRO A 23 7.12 3.67 28.57
C PRO A 23 6.51 4.62 27.55
N THR A 24 5.26 5.02 27.77
CA THR A 24 4.62 6.06 26.96
C THR A 24 5.29 7.42 27.21
N LEU A 25 5.10 8.36 26.27
CA LEU A 25 5.61 9.73 26.47
C LEU A 25 5.00 10.40 27.70
N PHE A 26 3.75 10.07 28.04
CA PHE A 26 3.07 10.59 29.26
C PHE A 26 3.69 10.05 30.54
N GLU A 27 4.09 8.78 30.57
CA GLU A 27 4.83 8.20 31.72
C GLU A 27 6.24 8.80 31.87
N MET A 28 6.83 9.28 30.77
CA MET A 28 8.14 9.95 30.74
C MET A 28 8.05 11.46 31.00
N SER A 29 6.84 12.04 31.00
CA SER A 29 6.62 13.47 31.09
C SER A 29 7.09 14.04 32.43
N VAL A 30 7.80 15.16 32.37
CA VAL A 30 8.22 15.91 33.54
C VAL A 30 7.83 17.38 33.36
N PRO A 31 7.00 17.95 34.26
CA PRO A 31 6.56 19.32 34.13
C PRO A 31 7.71 20.33 33.93
N GLY A 32 7.57 21.21 32.97
CA GLY A 32 8.57 22.21 32.61
C GLY A 32 9.69 21.70 31.68
N ARG A 33 9.72 20.40 31.34
CA ARG A 33 10.68 19.87 30.36
C ARG A 33 10.21 20.18 28.93
N SER A 34 11.11 20.72 28.10
CA SER A 34 10.78 21.11 26.71
C SER A 34 11.75 20.50 25.73
N ALA A 35 11.24 20.01 24.61
CA ALA A 35 12.03 19.54 23.49
C ALA A 35 12.53 20.67 22.60
N TYR A 36 11.68 21.66 22.35
CA TYR A 36 11.98 22.79 21.47
C TYR A 36 11.21 24.03 21.90
N GLN A 37 11.83 25.19 21.72
CA GLN A 37 11.18 26.48 21.91
C GLN A 37 11.13 27.22 20.57
N LEU A 38 9.92 27.64 20.18
CA LEU A 38 9.77 28.50 19.01
C LEU A 38 10.49 29.84 19.24
N ARG A 39 11.22 30.28 18.22
CA ARG A 39 11.82 31.61 18.25
C ARG A 39 10.72 32.66 18.26
N THR A 40 10.96 33.73 19.00
CA THR A 40 10.09 34.91 18.94
C THR A 40 10.17 35.53 17.55
N THR A 41 9.01 35.86 17.00
CA THR A 41 8.91 36.45 15.65
C THR A 41 9.37 37.90 15.58
N GLY A 42 9.63 38.56 16.74
CA GLY A 42 9.90 40.00 16.81
C GLY A 42 8.67 40.87 16.59
N VAL A 43 7.49 40.28 16.35
CA VAL A 43 6.21 40.99 16.27
C VAL A 43 5.58 41.03 17.65
N LEU A 44 4.98 42.17 18.03
CA LEU A 44 4.24 42.30 19.29
C LEU A 44 3.11 41.25 19.29
N ALA A 45 3.09 40.43 20.34
CA ALA A 45 2.04 39.45 20.50
C ALA A 45 0.75 40.14 20.94
N THR A 46 -0.29 40.02 20.16
CA THR A 46 -1.65 40.40 20.56
C THR A 46 -2.24 39.27 21.39
N PRO A 47 -2.82 39.53 22.56
CA PRO A 47 -3.50 38.49 23.35
C PRO A 47 -4.57 37.77 22.53
N LEU A 48 -4.65 36.43 22.66
CA LEU A 48 -5.62 35.63 21.91
C LEU A 48 -7.08 36.09 22.18
N SER A 49 -7.34 36.55 23.39
CA SER A 49 -8.65 37.12 23.80
C SER A 49 -9.06 38.38 23.05
N GLU A 50 -8.12 39.08 22.42
CA GLU A 50 -8.41 40.25 21.56
C GLU A 50 -8.61 39.86 20.10
N LEU A 51 -8.12 38.69 19.69
CA LEU A 51 -8.18 38.18 18.31
C LEU A 51 -9.37 37.25 18.07
N VAL A 52 -9.79 36.51 19.13
CA VAL A 52 -10.81 35.48 19.02
C VAL A 52 -11.87 35.69 20.11
N PRO A 53 -13.17 35.63 19.79
CA PRO A 53 -14.24 35.71 20.78
C PRO A 53 -14.09 34.63 21.86
N ALA A 54 -14.38 35.01 23.11
CA ALA A 54 -14.13 34.15 24.29
C ALA A 54 -14.80 32.76 24.19
N HIS A 55 -15.95 32.64 23.53
CA HIS A 55 -16.66 31.37 23.35
C HIS A 55 -16.01 30.43 22.33
N HIS A 56 -15.04 30.90 21.54
CA HIS A 56 -14.22 30.10 20.65
C HIS A 56 -12.86 29.72 21.25
N LEU A 57 -12.52 30.29 22.41
CA LEU A 57 -11.28 29.95 23.09
C LEU A 57 -11.43 28.64 23.85
N ASN A 58 -10.50 27.71 23.64
CA ASN A 58 -10.44 26.49 24.42
C ASN A 58 -9.97 26.85 25.85
N SER A 59 -10.84 26.62 26.83
CA SER A 59 -10.53 26.81 28.26
C SER A 59 -9.75 25.66 28.86
N HIS A 60 -9.62 24.53 28.16
CA HIS A 60 -8.89 23.37 28.65
C HIS A 60 -7.42 23.43 28.21
N VAL A 61 -6.53 23.19 29.15
CA VAL A 61 -5.12 22.97 28.85
C VAL A 61 -5.01 21.66 28.09
N VAL A 62 -4.38 21.71 26.91
CA VAL A 62 -4.10 20.49 26.14
C VAL A 62 -3.07 19.68 26.90
N ASN A 63 -3.41 18.46 27.29
CA ASN A 63 -2.50 17.55 27.98
C ASN A 63 -1.51 16.95 26.96
N ILE A 64 -0.34 17.56 26.86
CA ILE A 64 0.77 17.10 26.01
C ILE A 64 1.92 16.69 26.92
N ALA A 65 2.58 15.59 26.59
CA ALA A 65 3.75 15.13 27.34
C ALA A 65 4.91 16.13 27.23
N GLU A 66 5.47 16.50 28.38
CA GLU A 66 6.60 17.41 28.49
C GLU A 66 7.90 16.61 28.61
N VAL A 67 8.62 16.45 27.48
CA VAL A 67 9.85 15.65 27.34
C VAL A 67 10.95 16.45 26.68
N SER A 68 12.22 16.06 26.88
CA SER A 68 13.34 16.62 26.16
C SER A 68 13.44 16.07 24.73
N GLU A 69 14.07 16.81 23.82
CA GLU A 69 14.36 16.31 22.46
C GLU A 69 15.11 14.97 22.51
N ARG A 70 16.13 14.86 23.39
CA ARG A 70 16.89 13.63 23.56
C ARG A 70 16.01 12.44 23.95
N ASP A 71 15.12 12.62 24.92
CA ASP A 71 14.23 11.55 25.38
C ASP A 71 13.22 11.18 24.29
N LEU A 72 12.69 12.17 23.58
CA LEU A 72 11.77 11.95 22.44
C LEU A 72 12.43 11.14 21.32
N VAL A 73 13.61 11.55 20.88
CA VAL A 73 14.35 10.84 19.81
C VAL A 73 14.73 9.43 20.27
N ALA A 74 15.23 9.27 21.50
CA ALA A 74 15.59 7.96 22.03
C ALA A 74 14.39 7.01 22.14
N HIS A 75 13.23 7.52 22.57
CA HIS A 75 11.97 6.77 22.65
C HIS A 75 11.56 6.21 21.27
N PHE A 76 11.42 7.07 20.28
CA PHE A 76 11.05 6.63 18.93
C PHE A 76 12.10 5.75 18.27
N THR A 77 13.40 6.01 18.50
CA THR A 77 14.46 5.13 18.00
C THR A 77 14.33 3.71 18.55
N ARG A 78 14.08 3.58 19.88
CA ARG A 78 13.86 2.25 20.49
C ARG A 78 12.60 1.58 19.97
N LEU A 79 11.51 2.31 19.73
CA LEU A 79 10.30 1.76 19.11
C LEU A 79 10.57 1.28 17.67
N CYS A 80 11.31 2.07 16.86
CA CYS A 80 11.68 1.68 15.50
C CYS A 80 12.48 0.37 15.47
N HIS A 81 13.41 0.17 16.42
CA HIS A 81 14.19 -1.06 16.53
C HIS A 81 13.38 -2.30 16.95
N ARG A 82 12.15 -2.12 17.41
CA ARG A 82 11.23 -3.21 17.79
C ARG A 82 10.22 -3.55 16.71
N GLN A 83 10.28 -2.88 15.58
CA GLN A 83 9.38 -3.09 14.45
C GLN A 83 10.12 -3.71 13.27
N PHE A 84 9.39 -4.48 12.47
CA PHE A 84 9.89 -4.91 11.18
C PHE A 84 9.92 -3.74 10.21
N SER A 85 10.98 -3.66 9.41
CA SER A 85 11.06 -2.72 8.30
C SER A 85 11.87 -3.30 7.16
N VAL A 86 11.64 -2.80 5.95
CA VAL A 86 12.40 -3.20 4.75
C VAL A 86 13.90 -2.85 4.83
N ASP A 87 14.30 -2.01 5.78
CA ASP A 87 15.70 -1.68 6.04
C ASP A 87 16.38 -2.66 7.01
N LEU A 88 15.61 -3.43 7.77
CA LEU A 88 16.12 -4.38 8.77
C LEU A 88 16.13 -5.82 8.28
N GLY A 89 15.31 -6.17 7.29
CA GLY A 89 15.23 -7.51 6.77
C GLY A 89 14.05 -7.73 5.82
N MET A 90 13.88 -8.98 5.43
CA MET A 90 12.82 -9.38 4.52
C MET A 90 11.42 -9.14 5.10
N TYR A 91 10.55 -8.62 4.27
CA TYR A 91 9.16 -8.33 4.60
C TYR A 91 8.24 -9.04 3.58
N PRO A 92 7.96 -10.35 3.75
CA PRO A 92 7.35 -11.19 2.71
C PRO A 92 5.82 -11.02 2.60
N LEU A 93 5.28 -9.85 2.91
CA LEU A 93 3.84 -9.59 2.94
C LEU A 93 3.28 -9.55 1.51
N GLY A 94 2.55 -10.58 1.12
CA GLY A 94 1.94 -10.70 -0.20
C GLY A 94 0.91 -9.60 -0.48
N SER A 95 0.75 -9.26 -1.75
CA SER A 95 -0.11 -8.18 -2.27
C SER A 95 0.29 -6.76 -1.86
N CYS A 96 1.44 -6.59 -1.18
CA CYS A 96 1.92 -5.29 -0.68
C CYS A 96 3.24 -4.84 -1.28
N THR A 97 3.99 -5.71 -1.96
CA THR A 97 5.32 -5.44 -2.56
C THR A 97 6.23 -4.66 -1.62
N MET A 98 6.54 -5.26 -0.46
CA MET A 98 7.37 -4.65 0.57
C MET A 98 8.87 -4.78 0.23
N LYS A 99 9.28 -4.20 -0.90
CA LYS A 99 10.67 -4.21 -1.34
C LYS A 99 11.53 -3.13 -0.66
N TYR A 100 12.82 -3.33 -0.65
CA TYR A 100 13.78 -2.33 -0.20
C TYR A 100 13.61 -1.00 -0.94
N ASN A 101 13.65 0.12 -0.21
CA ASN A 101 13.58 1.47 -0.78
C ASN A 101 15.00 2.04 -0.92
N PRO A 102 15.51 2.22 -2.15
CA PRO A 102 16.88 2.71 -2.36
C PRO A 102 17.10 4.11 -1.77
N LYS A 103 18.16 4.27 -0.97
CA LYS A 103 18.42 5.53 -0.23
C LYS A 103 18.74 6.72 -1.13
N PHE A 104 19.19 6.49 -2.38
CA PHE A 104 19.37 7.57 -3.35
C PHE A 104 18.03 8.26 -3.68
N CYS A 105 16.92 7.54 -3.66
CA CYS A 105 15.58 8.13 -3.87
C CYS A 105 15.24 9.13 -2.77
N ASP A 106 15.60 8.82 -1.51
CA ASP A 106 15.42 9.74 -0.38
C ASP A 106 16.33 10.95 -0.51
N ALA A 107 17.60 10.76 -0.95
CA ALA A 107 18.54 11.84 -1.19
C ALA A 107 18.04 12.83 -2.26
N VAL A 108 17.46 12.30 -3.37
CA VAL A 108 16.84 13.15 -4.40
C VAL A 108 15.65 13.94 -3.83
N ALA A 109 14.76 13.29 -3.10
CA ALA A 109 13.59 13.97 -2.52
C ALA A 109 13.98 14.99 -1.44
N ALA A 110 15.13 14.84 -0.79
CA ALA A 110 15.67 15.77 0.20
C ALA A 110 16.45 16.93 -0.41
N ASP A 111 16.69 16.93 -1.73
CA ASP A 111 17.39 18.02 -2.40
C ASP A 111 16.61 19.34 -2.22
N PRO A 112 17.28 20.44 -1.84
CA PRO A 112 16.63 21.75 -1.67
C PRO A 112 15.88 22.24 -2.91
N GLY A 113 16.33 21.88 -4.12
CA GLY A 113 15.65 22.21 -5.36
C GLY A 113 14.24 21.62 -5.44
N PHE A 114 13.98 20.51 -4.75
CA PHE A 114 12.65 19.88 -4.69
C PHE A 114 11.87 20.27 -3.44
N ASN A 115 12.48 20.34 -2.26
CA ASN A 115 11.74 20.42 -1.01
C ASN A 115 11.56 21.83 -0.45
N THR A 116 12.21 22.86 -1.02
CA THR A 116 12.07 24.26 -0.57
C THR A 116 11.03 25.05 -1.37
N VAL A 117 10.53 24.52 -2.47
CA VAL A 117 9.51 25.15 -3.32
C VAL A 117 8.24 24.32 -3.29
N HIS A 118 7.11 24.95 -2.91
CA HIS A 118 5.83 24.27 -2.89
C HIS A 118 5.27 24.11 -4.31
N PRO A 119 4.83 22.94 -4.78
CA PRO A 119 4.32 22.73 -6.13
C PRO A 119 3.09 23.58 -6.49
N GLY A 120 2.36 24.06 -5.49
CA GLY A 120 1.21 24.96 -5.67
C GLY A 120 1.58 26.46 -5.74
N ALA A 121 2.87 26.81 -5.73
CA ALA A 121 3.32 28.18 -6.01
C ALA A 121 3.03 28.57 -7.47
N PRO A 122 3.06 29.88 -7.84
CA PRO A 122 2.86 30.30 -9.23
C PRO A 122 3.69 29.53 -10.24
N ALA A 123 3.10 29.21 -11.40
CA ALA A 123 3.71 28.35 -12.41
C ALA A 123 5.10 28.84 -12.85
N GLU A 124 5.30 30.16 -12.91
CA GLU A 124 6.59 30.81 -13.27
C GLU A 124 7.72 30.46 -12.31
N LEU A 125 7.39 30.17 -11.03
CA LEU A 125 8.34 29.83 -9.98
C LEU A 125 8.51 28.31 -9.81
N THR A 126 7.69 27.51 -10.47
CA THR A 126 7.62 26.05 -10.27
C THR A 126 7.85 25.26 -11.56
N GLN A 127 8.51 25.84 -12.57
CA GLN A 127 8.72 25.20 -13.87
C GLN A 127 9.36 23.81 -13.75
N GLY A 128 10.38 23.64 -12.90
CA GLY A 128 11.02 22.34 -12.67
C GLY A 128 10.06 21.30 -12.06
N TRP A 129 9.15 21.72 -11.17
CA TRP A 129 8.11 20.82 -10.65
C TRP A 129 7.10 20.42 -11.74
N LEU A 130 6.65 21.38 -12.56
CA LEU A 130 5.73 21.08 -13.66
C LEU A 130 6.38 20.15 -14.69
N GLU A 131 7.67 20.35 -14.99
CA GLU A 131 8.45 19.46 -15.85
C GLU A 131 8.51 18.04 -15.26
N LEU A 132 8.83 17.89 -13.97
CA LEU A 132 8.83 16.59 -13.28
C LEU A 132 7.47 15.91 -13.36
N LEU A 133 6.37 16.63 -13.16
CA LEU A 133 5.02 16.07 -13.23
C LEU A 133 4.69 15.59 -14.65
N VAL A 134 5.06 16.33 -15.68
CA VAL A 134 4.87 15.90 -17.09
C VAL A 134 5.75 14.69 -17.41
N GLU A 135 6.99 14.68 -16.93
CA GLU A 135 7.92 13.58 -17.19
C GLU A 135 7.46 12.27 -16.54
N ILE A 136 7.06 12.31 -15.26
CA ILE A 136 6.58 11.09 -14.60
C ILE A 136 5.27 10.60 -15.21
N GLU A 137 4.34 11.49 -15.56
CA GLU A 137 3.11 11.13 -16.27
C GLU A 137 3.43 10.41 -17.58
N THR A 138 4.27 11.01 -18.41
CA THR A 138 4.68 10.43 -19.71
C THR A 138 5.35 9.07 -19.53
N THR A 139 6.21 8.94 -18.52
CA THR A 139 6.92 7.70 -18.23
C THR A 139 5.97 6.60 -17.76
N LEU A 140 5.02 6.91 -16.88
CA LEU A 140 4.01 5.95 -16.41
C LEU A 140 3.10 5.51 -17.57
N CYS A 141 2.73 6.43 -18.46
CA CYS A 141 1.98 6.10 -19.67
C CYS A 141 2.76 5.16 -20.61
N ALA A 142 4.06 5.39 -20.78
CA ALA A 142 4.92 4.50 -21.58
C ALA A 142 5.02 3.09 -20.97
N ILE A 143 5.18 3.00 -19.64
CA ILE A 143 5.24 1.72 -18.91
C ILE A 143 3.93 0.93 -19.03
N THR A 144 2.79 1.62 -19.00
CA THR A 144 1.47 0.98 -18.98
C THR A 144 0.82 0.85 -20.35
N GLY A 145 1.35 1.49 -21.38
CA GLY A 145 0.74 1.54 -22.70
C GLY A 145 -0.48 2.46 -22.79
N MET A 146 -0.60 3.42 -21.87
CA MET A 146 -1.72 4.34 -21.77
C MET A 146 -1.44 5.70 -22.43
N ASN A 147 -2.48 6.53 -22.62
CA ASN A 147 -2.39 7.79 -23.35
C ASN A 147 -2.15 9.02 -22.47
N ALA A 148 -2.67 9.04 -21.26
CA ALA A 148 -2.50 10.12 -20.31
C ALA A 148 -2.75 9.62 -18.88
N ALA A 149 -2.29 10.37 -17.86
CA ALA A 149 -2.53 10.00 -16.48
C ALA A 149 -2.84 11.20 -15.60
N THR A 150 -3.53 10.95 -14.48
CA THR A 150 -3.57 11.87 -13.35
C THR A 150 -2.63 11.39 -12.25
N LEU A 151 -1.92 12.32 -11.62
CA LEU A 151 -1.02 12.07 -10.50
C LEU A 151 -1.67 12.43 -9.15
N GLN A 152 -2.90 12.93 -9.15
CA GLN A 152 -3.58 13.46 -7.96
C GLN A 152 -3.88 12.42 -6.88
N PRO A 153 -4.31 11.17 -7.19
CA PRO A 153 -4.69 10.22 -6.15
C PRO A 153 -3.53 9.93 -5.19
N ALA A 154 -3.80 10.07 -3.89
CA ALA A 154 -2.77 9.98 -2.84
C ALA A 154 -2.43 8.53 -2.44
N ALA A 155 -3.22 7.55 -2.86
CA ALA A 155 -3.04 6.14 -2.53
C ALA A 155 -3.75 5.25 -3.57
N GLY A 156 -3.54 3.92 -3.49
CA GLY A 156 -4.20 2.94 -4.35
C GLY A 156 -5.73 3.05 -4.32
N ALA A 157 -6.33 3.01 -3.14
CA ALA A 157 -7.78 3.13 -2.97
C ALA A 157 -8.35 4.46 -3.53
N ALA A 158 -7.60 5.57 -3.42
CA ALA A 158 -7.97 6.82 -4.07
C ALA A 158 -7.87 6.72 -5.61
N GLY A 159 -6.91 5.97 -6.11
CA GLY A 159 -6.78 5.63 -7.54
C GLY A 159 -7.95 4.75 -8.02
N GLU A 160 -8.34 3.75 -7.22
CA GLU A 160 -9.50 2.91 -7.50
C GLU A 160 -10.77 3.74 -7.66
N LEU A 161 -11.09 4.57 -6.67
CA LEU A 161 -12.25 5.44 -6.72
C LEU A 161 -12.18 6.41 -7.91
N THR A 162 -11.00 7.01 -8.17
CA THR A 162 -10.81 7.91 -9.31
C THR A 162 -11.13 7.23 -10.63
N GLY A 163 -10.65 6.00 -10.83
CA GLY A 163 -10.93 5.25 -12.06
C GLY A 163 -12.42 4.91 -12.23
N LEU A 164 -13.11 4.61 -11.14
CA LEU A 164 -14.56 4.36 -11.17
C LEU A 164 -15.36 5.65 -11.48
N LEU A 165 -14.92 6.80 -10.96
CA LEU A 165 -15.51 8.09 -11.30
C LEU A 165 -15.29 8.44 -12.78
N LEU A 166 -14.11 8.13 -13.34
CA LEU A 166 -13.82 8.27 -14.77
C LEU A 166 -14.72 7.36 -15.62
N MET A 167 -14.88 6.09 -15.20
CA MET A 167 -15.79 5.12 -15.84
C MET A 167 -17.23 5.67 -15.86
N ARG A 168 -17.69 6.23 -14.77
CA ARG A 168 -19.01 6.84 -14.65
C ARG A 168 -19.17 8.03 -15.60
N ALA A 169 -18.24 8.99 -15.54
CA ALA A 169 -18.30 10.18 -16.38
C ALA A 169 -18.31 9.83 -17.88
N PHE A 170 -17.56 8.81 -18.28
CA PHE A 170 -17.55 8.30 -19.64
C PHE A 170 -18.94 7.77 -20.06
N HIS A 171 -19.57 6.91 -19.27
CA HIS A 171 -20.87 6.35 -19.60
C HIS A 171 -21.96 7.41 -19.59
N GLU A 172 -21.99 8.30 -18.59
CA GLU A 172 -22.93 9.41 -18.50
C GLU A 172 -22.81 10.36 -19.71
N SER A 173 -21.59 10.64 -20.16
CA SER A 173 -21.36 11.49 -21.34
C SER A 173 -21.89 10.87 -22.65
N ASN A 174 -22.02 9.56 -22.70
CA ASN A 174 -22.62 8.82 -23.82
C ASN A 174 -24.13 8.62 -23.65
N GLY A 175 -24.73 9.15 -22.58
CA GLY A 175 -26.16 8.96 -22.27
C GLY A 175 -26.49 7.58 -21.69
N ASP A 176 -25.48 6.80 -21.32
CA ASP A 176 -25.65 5.45 -20.77
C ASP A 176 -25.74 5.47 -19.23
N THR A 177 -26.80 4.88 -18.68
CA THR A 177 -26.93 4.65 -17.23
C THR A 177 -26.58 3.20 -16.92
N ARG A 178 -25.31 2.94 -16.61
CA ARG A 178 -24.82 1.62 -16.23
C ARG A 178 -24.70 1.53 -14.71
N THR A 179 -25.06 0.40 -14.14
CA THR A 179 -25.22 0.24 -12.69
C THR A 179 -24.30 -0.77 -12.06
N ARG A 180 -23.73 -1.70 -12.85
CA ARG A 180 -22.94 -2.81 -12.31
C ARG A 180 -21.49 -2.78 -12.76
N VAL A 181 -20.59 -3.15 -11.83
CA VAL A 181 -19.18 -3.46 -12.12
C VAL A 181 -18.91 -4.92 -11.74
N LEU A 182 -18.28 -5.67 -12.64
CA LEU A 182 -17.91 -7.05 -12.42
C LEU A 182 -16.58 -7.11 -11.68
N ILE A 183 -16.43 -8.03 -10.72
CA ILE A 183 -15.20 -8.22 -9.93
C ILE A 183 -14.97 -9.72 -9.75
N PRO A 184 -13.74 -10.25 -10.02
CA PRO A 184 -13.39 -11.62 -9.68
C PRO A 184 -13.45 -11.88 -8.17
N ASP A 185 -13.82 -13.10 -7.77
CA ASP A 185 -13.89 -13.52 -6.36
C ASP A 185 -12.52 -13.55 -5.65
N SER A 186 -11.45 -13.58 -6.43
CA SER A 186 -10.07 -13.45 -5.95
C SER A 186 -9.63 -12.00 -5.73
N ALA A 187 -10.47 -11.00 -6.05
CA ALA A 187 -10.07 -9.59 -5.98
C ALA A 187 -9.75 -9.13 -4.54
N HIS A 188 -8.92 -8.09 -4.44
CA HIS A 188 -8.64 -7.45 -3.15
C HIS A 188 -9.91 -6.82 -2.56
N GLY A 189 -10.06 -6.87 -1.22
CA GLY A 189 -11.25 -6.39 -0.52
C GLY A 189 -11.55 -4.89 -0.73
N THR A 190 -10.58 -4.08 -1.14
CA THR A 190 -10.79 -2.66 -1.47
C THR A 190 -11.55 -2.47 -2.79
N ASN A 191 -11.45 -3.41 -3.73
CA ASN A 191 -12.10 -3.29 -5.04
C ASN A 191 -13.65 -3.23 -4.90
N PRO A 192 -14.34 -4.18 -4.25
CA PRO A 192 -15.78 -4.08 -4.05
C PRO A 192 -16.18 -2.86 -3.22
N ALA A 193 -15.38 -2.46 -2.22
CA ALA A 193 -15.62 -1.26 -1.44
C ALA A 193 -15.55 0.01 -2.29
N SER A 194 -14.55 0.13 -3.16
CA SER A 194 -14.39 1.25 -4.09
C SER A 194 -15.53 1.31 -5.11
N VAL A 195 -15.97 0.16 -5.64
CA VAL A 195 -17.09 0.05 -6.57
C VAL A 195 -18.38 0.57 -5.92
N THR A 196 -18.67 0.14 -4.68
CA THR A 196 -19.82 0.63 -3.93
C THR A 196 -19.74 2.12 -3.64
N LEU A 197 -18.56 2.63 -3.23
CA LEU A 197 -18.32 4.05 -3.01
C LEU A 197 -18.46 4.86 -4.30
N GLY A 198 -18.03 4.29 -5.43
CA GLY A 198 -18.25 4.83 -6.77
C GLY A 198 -19.72 4.83 -7.19
N GLY A 199 -20.64 4.27 -6.42
CA GLY A 199 -22.09 4.22 -6.63
C GLY A 199 -22.53 3.16 -7.64
N TYR A 200 -21.74 2.10 -7.80
CA TYR A 200 -22.06 0.93 -8.60
C TYR A 200 -22.43 -0.27 -7.71
N GLU A 201 -23.17 -1.19 -8.28
CA GLU A 201 -23.42 -2.51 -7.70
C GLU A 201 -22.30 -3.47 -8.09
N VAL A 202 -21.89 -4.32 -7.14
CA VAL A 202 -20.86 -5.34 -7.36
C VAL A 202 -21.52 -6.62 -7.87
N THR A 203 -21.00 -7.19 -8.95
CA THR A 203 -21.30 -8.55 -9.38
C THR A 203 -20.01 -9.38 -9.34
N THR A 204 -19.97 -10.39 -8.48
CA THR A 204 -18.81 -11.26 -8.34
C THR A 204 -18.78 -12.33 -9.42
N ILE A 205 -17.63 -12.48 -10.07
CA ILE A 205 -17.37 -13.53 -11.06
C ILE A 205 -16.50 -14.62 -10.41
N PRO A 206 -16.91 -15.90 -10.44
CA PRO A 206 -16.14 -16.97 -9.83
C PRO A 206 -14.81 -17.22 -10.57
N SER A 207 -13.86 -17.76 -9.83
CA SER A 207 -12.64 -18.34 -10.40
C SER A 207 -12.91 -19.76 -10.91
N ASN A 208 -12.23 -20.14 -11.99
CA ASN A 208 -12.22 -21.52 -12.49
C ASN A 208 -11.23 -22.41 -11.70
N ASP A 209 -11.16 -23.70 -12.02
CA ASP A 209 -10.27 -24.67 -11.36
C ASP A 209 -8.78 -24.35 -11.51
N ARG A 210 -8.41 -23.41 -12.39
CA ARG A 210 -7.04 -22.95 -12.59
C ARG A 210 -6.71 -21.69 -11.77
N GLY A 211 -7.67 -21.14 -11.00
CA GLY A 211 -7.55 -19.92 -10.24
C GLY A 211 -7.59 -18.64 -11.10
N LEU A 212 -8.16 -18.71 -12.30
CA LEU A 212 -8.35 -17.62 -13.24
C LEU A 212 -9.85 -17.29 -13.33
N VAL A 213 -10.21 -16.17 -13.96
CA VAL A 213 -11.61 -15.80 -14.18
C VAL A 213 -12.33 -16.89 -14.95
N ASP A 214 -13.52 -17.31 -14.49
CA ASP A 214 -14.38 -18.18 -15.29
C ASP A 214 -14.99 -17.38 -16.43
N LEU A 215 -14.48 -17.60 -17.65
CA LEU A 215 -14.90 -16.89 -18.84
C LEU A 215 -16.37 -17.16 -19.20
N GLY A 216 -16.87 -18.38 -18.91
CA GLY A 216 -18.28 -18.71 -19.14
C GLY A 216 -19.20 -17.92 -18.21
N ALA A 217 -18.88 -17.88 -16.92
CA ALA A 217 -19.61 -17.09 -15.94
C ALA A 217 -19.52 -15.59 -16.24
N LEU A 218 -18.34 -15.10 -16.66
CA LEU A 218 -18.16 -13.71 -17.09
C LEU A 218 -19.10 -13.38 -18.25
N LYS A 219 -19.07 -14.14 -19.33
CA LYS A 219 -19.93 -13.92 -20.51
C LYS A 219 -21.42 -13.96 -20.17
N ALA A 220 -21.82 -14.83 -19.25
CA ALA A 220 -23.20 -14.91 -18.77
C ALA A 220 -23.62 -13.69 -17.92
N ALA A 221 -22.69 -13.03 -17.26
CA ALA A 221 -22.94 -11.85 -16.42
C ALA A 221 -22.94 -10.53 -17.22
N LEU A 222 -22.39 -10.54 -18.46
CA LEU A 222 -22.32 -9.35 -19.31
C LEU A 222 -23.72 -8.93 -19.80
N GLY A 223 -23.96 -7.62 -19.82
CA GLY A 223 -25.18 -6.98 -20.28
C GLY A 223 -25.02 -5.49 -20.49
N PRO A 224 -26.06 -4.80 -21.03
CA PRO A 224 -26.01 -3.37 -21.31
C PRO A 224 -25.92 -2.50 -20.04
N ASP A 225 -26.20 -3.06 -18.87
CA ASP A 225 -26.14 -2.42 -17.55
C ASP A 225 -24.74 -2.54 -16.89
N VAL A 226 -23.81 -3.29 -17.53
CA VAL A 226 -22.44 -3.47 -17.02
C VAL A 226 -21.57 -2.30 -17.43
N ALA A 227 -21.09 -1.52 -16.45
CA ALA A 227 -20.17 -0.40 -16.67
C ALA A 227 -18.76 -0.88 -17.03
N GLY A 228 -18.34 -2.00 -16.47
CA GLY A 228 -17.04 -2.59 -16.75
C GLY A 228 -16.70 -3.74 -15.82
N ILE A 229 -15.48 -4.21 -15.94
CA ILE A 229 -14.84 -5.17 -15.04
C ILE A 229 -13.63 -4.52 -14.38
N MET A 230 -13.45 -4.78 -13.08
CA MET A 230 -12.27 -4.37 -12.32
C MET A 230 -11.50 -5.62 -11.89
N LEU A 231 -10.29 -5.78 -12.37
CA LEU A 231 -9.46 -6.95 -12.06
C LEU A 231 -7.98 -6.58 -11.92
N THR A 232 -7.26 -7.44 -11.20
CA THR A 232 -5.81 -7.38 -11.04
C THR A 232 -5.17 -8.43 -11.96
N ASN A 233 -4.11 -8.08 -12.68
CA ASN A 233 -3.37 -9.05 -13.48
C ASN A 233 -1.84 -8.81 -13.36
N PRO A 234 -1.06 -9.73 -12.75
CA PRO A 234 -1.48 -11.00 -12.14
C PRO A 234 -2.49 -10.82 -11.02
N ASN A 235 -3.37 -11.80 -10.82
CA ASN A 235 -4.38 -11.77 -9.76
C ASN A 235 -3.75 -11.98 -8.37
N THR A 236 -4.56 -11.90 -7.31
CA THR A 236 -4.10 -12.05 -5.92
C THR A 236 -3.69 -13.48 -5.54
N LEU A 237 -3.86 -14.45 -6.43
CA LEU A 237 -3.29 -15.80 -6.29
C LEU A 237 -1.85 -15.86 -6.84
N GLY A 238 -1.33 -14.75 -7.37
CA GLY A 238 -0.06 -14.69 -8.07
C GLY A 238 -0.10 -15.27 -9.49
N LEU A 239 -1.29 -15.42 -10.08
CA LEU A 239 -1.48 -16.08 -11.37
C LEU A 239 -1.80 -15.04 -12.46
N PHE A 240 -1.13 -15.18 -13.64
CA PHE A 240 -1.41 -14.33 -14.77
C PHE A 240 -2.70 -14.77 -15.47
N GLU A 241 -3.59 -13.81 -15.74
CA GLU A 241 -4.84 -14.07 -16.48
C GLU A 241 -4.54 -14.24 -17.95
N GLU A 242 -4.50 -15.51 -18.37
CA GLU A 242 -4.08 -15.90 -19.73
C GLU A 242 -5.11 -15.53 -20.80
N GLU A 243 -6.40 -15.46 -20.42
CA GLU A 243 -7.52 -15.16 -21.32
C GLU A 243 -7.88 -13.67 -21.34
N ILE A 244 -6.98 -12.80 -20.87
CA ILE A 244 -7.25 -11.37 -20.71
C ILE A 244 -7.72 -10.68 -22.01
N THR A 245 -7.20 -11.07 -23.14
CA THR A 245 -7.61 -10.49 -24.44
C THR A 245 -9.04 -10.87 -24.82
N GLU A 246 -9.47 -12.09 -24.47
CA GLU A 246 -10.84 -12.55 -24.70
C GLU A 246 -11.81 -11.89 -23.71
N ILE A 247 -11.40 -11.74 -22.44
CA ILE A 247 -12.13 -10.97 -21.42
C ILE A 247 -12.32 -9.52 -21.92
N ALA A 248 -11.25 -8.88 -22.38
CA ALA A 248 -11.30 -7.51 -22.90
C ALA A 248 -12.27 -7.39 -24.08
N GLY A 249 -12.17 -8.29 -25.05
CA GLY A 249 -13.09 -8.32 -26.20
C GLY A 249 -14.55 -8.43 -25.77
N ALA A 250 -14.88 -9.37 -24.90
CA ALA A 250 -16.23 -9.60 -24.44
C ALA A 250 -16.83 -8.40 -23.68
N VAL A 251 -16.05 -7.75 -22.83
CA VAL A 251 -16.49 -6.56 -22.08
C VAL A 251 -16.67 -5.35 -23.01
N HIS A 252 -15.75 -5.15 -23.96
CA HIS A 252 -15.87 -4.06 -24.93
C HIS A 252 -17.06 -4.25 -25.88
N GLU A 253 -17.41 -5.50 -26.22
CA GLU A 253 -18.54 -5.83 -27.10
C GLU A 253 -19.87 -5.34 -26.54
N VAL A 254 -20.05 -5.35 -25.21
CA VAL A 254 -21.22 -4.76 -24.54
C VAL A 254 -21.04 -3.26 -24.20
N GLY A 255 -19.92 -2.65 -24.64
CA GLY A 255 -19.61 -1.23 -24.39
C GLY A 255 -19.08 -0.96 -22.97
N GLY A 256 -18.73 -1.97 -22.19
CA GLY A 256 -18.09 -1.83 -20.90
C GLY A 256 -16.62 -1.41 -21.00
N LEU A 257 -16.02 -1.04 -19.85
CA LEU A 257 -14.61 -0.66 -19.74
C LEU A 257 -13.84 -1.68 -18.90
N LEU A 258 -12.54 -1.86 -19.22
CA LEU A 258 -11.62 -2.65 -18.41
C LEU A 258 -10.83 -1.75 -17.46
N TYR A 259 -10.93 -2.06 -16.18
CA TYR A 259 -10.14 -1.42 -15.14
C TYR A 259 -9.06 -2.39 -14.63
N TYR A 260 -7.81 -1.96 -14.68
CA TYR A 260 -6.64 -2.67 -14.15
C TYR A 260 -6.28 -2.16 -12.75
N ASP A 261 -6.39 -3.03 -11.76
CA ASP A 261 -5.78 -2.81 -10.45
C ASP A 261 -4.28 -3.09 -10.55
N GLY A 262 -3.49 -2.02 -10.54
CA GLY A 262 -2.05 -2.07 -10.72
C GLY A 262 -1.25 -2.37 -9.46
N ALA A 263 -1.88 -2.92 -8.41
CA ALA A 263 -1.16 -3.35 -7.21
C ALA A 263 -0.02 -4.33 -7.53
N ASN A 264 -0.22 -5.19 -8.54
CA ASN A 264 0.70 -6.27 -8.93
C ASN A 264 1.53 -5.93 -10.20
N LEU A 265 1.58 -4.66 -10.60
CA LEU A 265 2.33 -4.20 -11.79
C LEU A 265 3.81 -4.59 -11.76
N ASN A 266 4.40 -4.76 -10.56
CA ASN A 266 5.79 -5.16 -10.38
C ASN A 266 6.16 -6.45 -11.12
N ALA A 267 5.21 -7.36 -11.26
CA ALA A 267 5.41 -8.66 -11.90
C ALA A 267 5.59 -8.61 -13.43
N ILE A 268 5.17 -7.52 -14.06
CA ILE A 268 5.05 -7.46 -15.54
C ILE A 268 5.80 -6.28 -16.18
N LEU A 269 6.54 -5.49 -15.38
CA LEU A 269 7.30 -4.33 -15.87
C LEU A 269 8.20 -4.71 -17.06
N GLY A 270 8.05 -3.97 -18.15
CA GLY A 270 8.86 -4.16 -19.35
C GLY A 270 8.62 -5.46 -20.11
N VAL A 271 7.69 -6.31 -19.67
CA VAL A 271 7.33 -7.60 -20.31
C VAL A 271 6.00 -7.47 -21.06
N VAL A 272 4.95 -6.99 -20.39
CA VAL A 272 3.67 -6.66 -21.01
C VAL A 272 3.15 -5.35 -20.44
N ARG A 273 2.30 -4.65 -21.23
CA ARG A 273 1.69 -3.39 -20.79
C ARG A 273 0.18 -3.56 -20.70
N PRO A 274 -0.46 -3.09 -19.62
CA PRO A 274 -1.92 -3.18 -19.48
C PRO A 274 -2.71 -2.63 -20.66
N GLY A 275 -2.30 -1.50 -21.25
CA GLY A 275 -2.95 -0.93 -22.42
C GLY A 275 -2.96 -1.87 -23.64
N ASP A 276 -1.90 -2.64 -23.84
CA ASP A 276 -1.82 -3.61 -24.94
C ASP A 276 -2.70 -4.85 -24.71
N MET A 277 -3.07 -5.13 -23.44
CA MET A 277 -4.02 -6.18 -23.08
C MET A 277 -5.49 -5.74 -23.18
N GLY A 278 -5.75 -4.48 -23.52
CA GLY A 278 -7.10 -3.95 -23.70
C GLY A 278 -7.67 -3.20 -22.50
N PHE A 279 -6.88 -2.91 -21.47
CA PHE A 279 -7.35 -2.10 -20.35
C PHE A 279 -7.55 -0.64 -20.74
N ASP A 280 -8.62 -0.03 -20.21
CA ASP A 280 -9.00 1.36 -20.43
C ASP A 280 -8.52 2.28 -19.31
N ILE A 281 -8.44 1.75 -18.11
CA ILE A 281 -8.08 2.47 -16.87
C ILE A 281 -7.05 1.62 -16.13
N VAL A 282 -5.98 2.24 -15.67
CA VAL A 282 -4.91 1.58 -14.89
C VAL A 282 -4.58 2.45 -13.70
N HIS A 283 -4.84 2.03 -12.48
CA HIS A 283 -4.19 2.67 -11.35
C HIS A 283 -2.87 1.99 -11.02
N MET A 284 -1.94 2.72 -10.44
CA MET A 284 -0.62 2.22 -10.03
C MET A 284 -0.35 2.59 -8.59
N ASN A 285 0.33 1.69 -7.87
CA ASN A 285 0.82 1.98 -6.52
C ASN A 285 2.33 2.27 -6.59
N LEU A 286 2.73 3.55 -6.56
CA LEU A 286 4.15 3.91 -6.64
C LEU A 286 4.94 3.38 -5.46
N HIS A 287 4.30 3.27 -4.29
CA HIS A 287 4.85 2.71 -3.06
C HIS A 287 5.00 1.18 -3.07
N LYS A 288 4.55 0.50 -4.14
CA LYS A 288 4.78 -0.93 -4.40
C LYS A 288 5.80 -1.10 -5.51
N THR A 289 5.39 -0.90 -6.75
CA THR A 289 6.17 -1.15 -7.96
C THR A 289 7.45 -0.31 -8.04
N PHE A 290 7.42 0.96 -7.60
CA PHE A 290 8.54 1.89 -7.79
C PHE A 290 9.29 2.22 -6.49
N ALA A 291 9.23 1.31 -5.51
CA ALA A 291 10.06 1.33 -4.31
C ALA A 291 10.03 2.64 -3.51
N THR A 292 8.88 3.30 -3.42
CA THR A 292 8.71 4.44 -2.52
C THR A 292 8.18 3.98 -1.16
N PRO A 293 8.39 4.73 -0.06
CA PRO A 293 7.97 4.29 1.27
C PRO A 293 6.46 4.06 1.40
N HIS A 294 6.05 3.00 2.11
CA HIS A 294 4.66 2.79 2.54
C HIS A 294 4.28 3.73 3.70
N GLY A 295 5.21 4.04 4.59
CA GLY A 295 5.09 5.05 5.64
C GLY A 295 4.13 4.74 6.77
N GLY A 296 3.72 3.48 6.96
CA GLY A 296 2.86 3.10 8.08
C GLY A 296 1.47 3.77 8.09
N GLY A 297 0.83 3.88 6.94
CA GLY A 297 -0.48 4.51 6.78
C GLY A 297 -0.45 5.84 6.02
N GLY A 298 0.59 6.10 5.33
CA GLY A 298 0.81 7.24 4.45
C GLY A 298 2.02 6.97 3.67
N PRO A 299 2.98 7.80 3.35
CA PRO A 299 3.01 8.55 2.11
C PRO A 299 3.08 7.58 0.91
N GLY A 300 1.94 7.33 0.28
CA GLY A 300 1.84 6.61 -0.98
C GLY A 300 1.50 7.53 -2.14
N ALA A 301 1.28 6.95 -3.32
CA ALA A 301 0.65 7.60 -4.46
C ALA A 301 -0.04 6.55 -5.34
N GLY A 302 -1.15 6.93 -5.92
CA GLY A 302 -2.00 6.07 -6.75
C GLY A 302 -2.35 6.70 -8.10
N PRO A 303 -1.37 7.06 -8.96
CA PRO A 303 -1.66 7.59 -10.28
C PRO A 303 -2.61 6.70 -11.07
N VAL A 304 -3.47 7.34 -11.87
CA VAL A 304 -4.41 6.65 -12.74
C VAL A 304 -4.13 7.05 -14.19
N ALA A 305 -3.72 6.07 -14.99
CA ALA A 305 -3.52 6.23 -16.42
C ALA A 305 -4.72 5.69 -17.20
N VAL A 306 -5.01 6.28 -18.35
CA VAL A 306 -6.21 5.99 -19.14
C VAL A 306 -5.93 5.87 -20.62
N SER A 307 -6.78 5.09 -21.31
CA SER A 307 -6.84 5.00 -22.76
C SER A 307 -7.33 6.32 -23.37
N LYS A 308 -7.12 6.49 -24.69
CA LYS A 308 -7.46 7.71 -25.42
C LYS A 308 -8.90 8.19 -25.19
N ARG A 309 -9.85 7.27 -25.05
CA ARG A 309 -11.29 7.59 -24.90
C ARG A 309 -11.62 8.28 -23.58
N LEU A 310 -10.74 8.24 -22.58
CA LEU A 310 -10.96 8.76 -21.23
C LEU A 310 -10.11 10.00 -20.90
N VAL A 311 -9.25 10.45 -21.82
CA VAL A 311 -8.30 11.55 -21.56
C VAL A 311 -9.01 12.85 -21.17
N ASP A 312 -10.13 13.16 -21.80
CA ASP A 312 -10.89 14.41 -21.57
C ASP A 312 -11.60 14.45 -20.21
N PHE A 313 -11.74 13.31 -19.54
CA PHE A 313 -12.38 13.20 -18.23
C PHE A 313 -11.39 13.28 -17.06
N LEU A 314 -10.08 13.22 -17.33
CA LEU A 314 -9.06 13.19 -16.27
C LEU A 314 -9.20 14.35 -15.28
N PRO A 315 -8.92 14.12 -14.00
CA PRO A 315 -8.89 15.18 -12.99
C PRO A 315 -7.98 16.35 -13.39
N GLY A 316 -8.49 17.57 -13.21
CA GLY A 316 -7.74 18.79 -13.44
C GLY A 316 -7.47 19.56 -12.13
N PRO A 317 -6.51 20.51 -12.12
CA PRO A 317 -5.58 20.82 -13.19
C PRO A 317 -4.45 19.80 -13.32
N ARG A 318 -3.85 19.70 -14.52
CA ARG A 318 -2.69 18.87 -14.86
C ARG A 318 -1.56 19.76 -15.40
N ALA A 319 -0.32 19.38 -15.15
CA ALA A 319 0.82 20.03 -15.79
C ALA A 319 0.85 19.71 -17.29
N THR A 320 1.09 20.70 -18.12
CA THR A 320 1.13 20.57 -19.58
C THR A 320 2.29 21.38 -20.14
N LYS A 321 3.06 20.78 -21.04
CA LYS A 321 4.14 21.46 -21.77
C LYS A 321 3.56 22.21 -22.97
N LEU A 322 3.89 23.49 -23.11
CA LEU A 322 3.54 24.31 -24.26
C LEU A 322 4.57 24.19 -25.40
N ALA A 323 4.21 24.70 -26.58
CA ALA A 323 5.08 24.67 -27.76
C ALA A 323 6.38 25.47 -27.60
N ASP A 324 6.39 26.48 -26.77
CA ASP A 324 7.58 27.29 -26.43
C ASP A 324 8.51 26.64 -25.39
N GLY A 325 8.11 25.45 -24.90
CA GLY A 325 8.86 24.68 -23.91
C GLY A 325 8.51 24.98 -22.46
N THR A 326 7.69 25.99 -22.18
CA THR A 326 7.21 26.31 -20.84
C THR A 326 6.13 25.33 -20.37
N PHE A 327 5.89 25.26 -19.07
CA PHE A 327 4.89 24.38 -18.45
C PHE A 327 3.80 25.20 -17.76
N VAL A 328 2.56 24.78 -17.93
CA VAL A 328 1.38 25.43 -17.36
C VAL A 328 0.42 24.42 -16.77
N TRP A 329 -0.52 24.91 -15.97
CA TRP A 329 -1.66 24.12 -15.49
C TRP A 329 -2.82 24.20 -16.48
N THR A 330 -3.34 23.05 -16.90
CA THR A 330 -4.51 22.93 -17.77
C THR A 330 -5.55 22.01 -17.15
N THR A 331 -6.83 22.23 -17.48
CA THR A 331 -7.91 21.34 -17.07
C THR A 331 -8.59 20.79 -18.33
N PRO A 332 -8.76 19.45 -18.46
CA PRO A 332 -9.50 18.86 -19.57
C PRO A 332 -10.94 19.36 -19.63
N ALA A 333 -11.52 19.41 -20.83
CA ALA A 333 -12.84 20.01 -21.05
C ALA A 333 -13.98 19.33 -20.28
N ASN A 334 -13.94 18.00 -20.20
CA ASN A 334 -14.94 17.17 -19.51
C ASN A 334 -14.43 16.61 -18.18
N SER A 335 -13.43 17.28 -17.58
CA SER A 335 -12.80 16.82 -16.35
C SER A 335 -13.81 16.53 -15.24
N ILE A 336 -13.61 15.41 -14.53
CA ILE A 336 -14.38 15.10 -13.31
C ILE A 336 -14.05 16.03 -12.12
N GLY A 337 -13.19 17.05 -12.34
CA GLY A 337 -12.77 17.97 -11.30
C GLY A 337 -11.55 17.47 -10.51
N ARG A 338 -11.34 18.01 -9.30
CA ARG A 338 -10.27 17.57 -8.41
C ARG A 338 -10.71 16.36 -7.60
N VAL A 339 -9.81 15.37 -7.51
CA VAL A 339 -9.98 14.20 -6.64
C VAL A 339 -9.11 14.27 -5.38
N HIS A 340 -8.20 15.26 -5.31
CA HIS A 340 -7.34 15.51 -4.15
C HIS A 340 -7.04 17.01 -4.01
N GLY A 341 -6.72 17.48 -2.79
CA GLY A 341 -6.43 18.90 -2.51
C GLY A 341 -5.17 19.43 -3.22
N TRP A 342 -4.24 18.54 -3.56
CA TRP A 342 -2.98 18.85 -4.24
C TRP A 342 -2.83 18.09 -5.56
N HIS A 343 -1.72 18.30 -6.25
CA HIS A 343 -1.41 17.69 -7.55
C HIS A 343 -0.76 16.30 -7.42
N GLY A 344 -0.92 15.64 -6.30
CA GLY A 344 -0.29 14.38 -5.92
C GLY A 344 0.72 14.55 -4.78
N ASN A 345 1.25 13.44 -4.29
CA ASN A 345 2.27 13.43 -3.24
C ASN A 345 3.65 13.71 -3.85
N ALA A 346 4.02 14.98 -3.98
CA ALA A 346 5.15 15.46 -4.76
C ALA A 346 6.48 14.70 -4.47
N MET A 347 6.84 14.51 -3.19
CA MET A 347 8.07 13.79 -2.83
C MET A 347 8.03 12.30 -3.17
N VAL A 348 6.85 11.68 -3.22
CA VAL A 348 6.68 10.29 -3.69
C VAL A 348 6.87 10.22 -5.19
N LEU A 349 6.32 11.19 -5.93
CA LEU A 349 6.50 11.28 -7.39
C LEU A 349 7.99 11.47 -7.76
N ALA A 350 8.71 12.34 -7.03
CA ALA A 350 10.15 12.55 -7.24
C ALA A 350 10.97 11.28 -6.99
N ARG A 351 10.68 10.54 -5.89
CA ARG A 351 11.34 9.26 -5.59
C ARG A 351 11.08 8.23 -6.68
N ALA A 352 9.82 8.08 -7.09
CA ALA A 352 9.44 7.11 -8.13
C ALA A 352 10.12 7.42 -9.46
N LEU A 353 10.16 8.70 -9.88
CA LEU A 353 10.85 9.09 -11.11
C LEU A 353 12.35 8.81 -11.02
N ALA A 354 13.00 9.11 -9.88
CA ALA A 354 14.40 8.79 -9.65
C ALA A 354 14.67 7.29 -9.76
N TYR A 355 13.83 6.44 -9.16
CA TYR A 355 13.90 4.99 -9.26
C TYR A 355 13.80 4.53 -10.72
N ILE A 356 12.80 5.00 -11.45
CA ILE A 356 12.58 4.64 -12.85
C ILE A 356 13.78 5.05 -13.72
N LYS A 357 14.30 6.29 -13.53
CA LYS A 357 15.44 6.79 -14.32
C LYS A 357 16.73 6.00 -14.07
N VAL A 358 17.00 5.60 -12.83
CA VAL A 358 18.19 4.80 -12.51
C VAL A 358 18.13 3.41 -13.10
N HIS A 359 16.97 2.78 -13.08
CA HIS A 359 16.78 1.45 -13.65
C HIS A 359 16.73 1.46 -15.18
N GLY A 360 16.10 2.46 -15.79
CA GLY A 360 15.78 2.47 -17.20
C GLY A 360 14.86 1.31 -17.60
N GLY A 361 14.55 1.16 -18.88
CA GLY A 361 13.66 0.09 -19.37
C GLY A 361 14.18 -1.31 -19.08
N ASP A 362 15.46 -1.56 -19.38
CA ASP A 362 16.09 -2.86 -19.15
C ASP A 362 16.16 -3.23 -17.65
N GLY A 363 16.43 -2.23 -16.79
CA GLY A 363 16.45 -2.43 -15.36
C GLY A 363 15.07 -2.78 -14.80
N LEU A 364 14.02 -2.09 -15.25
CA LEU A 364 12.64 -2.40 -14.85
C LEU A 364 12.21 -3.80 -15.32
N THR A 365 12.62 -4.22 -16.51
CA THR A 365 12.38 -5.59 -16.98
C THR A 365 13.05 -6.62 -16.08
N ARG A 366 14.31 -6.37 -15.66
CA ARG A 366 15.02 -7.25 -14.71
C ARG A 366 14.35 -7.28 -13.33
N VAL A 367 13.79 -6.15 -12.87
CA VAL A 367 12.99 -6.10 -11.63
C VAL A 367 11.85 -7.13 -11.69
N ALA A 368 11.04 -7.11 -12.74
CA ALA A 368 9.94 -8.06 -12.91
C ALA A 368 10.43 -9.52 -13.00
N GLN A 369 11.45 -9.76 -13.80
CA GLN A 369 12.02 -11.10 -13.99
C GLN A 369 12.54 -11.69 -12.66
N HIS A 370 13.27 -10.92 -11.86
CA HIS A 370 13.78 -11.36 -10.58
C HIS A 370 12.68 -11.55 -9.53
N ALA A 371 11.65 -10.68 -9.51
CA ALA A 371 10.51 -10.86 -8.64
C ALA A 371 9.78 -12.19 -8.92
N VAL A 372 9.55 -12.51 -10.19
CA VAL A 372 8.93 -13.77 -10.63
C VAL A 372 9.85 -14.96 -10.33
N LEU A 373 11.15 -14.85 -10.57
CA LEU A 373 12.12 -15.92 -10.26
C LEU A 373 12.14 -16.25 -8.77
N ASN A 374 12.26 -15.23 -7.91
CA ASN A 374 12.30 -15.39 -6.46
C ASN A 374 11.01 -16.03 -5.91
N ALA A 375 9.86 -15.61 -6.41
CA ALA A 375 8.56 -16.17 -5.99
C ALA A 375 8.43 -17.64 -6.39
N ASN A 376 8.83 -18.02 -7.62
CA ASN A 376 8.78 -19.39 -8.08
C ASN A 376 9.79 -20.29 -7.37
N TRP A 377 10.99 -19.76 -7.06
CA TRP A 377 11.98 -20.50 -6.28
C TRP A 377 11.42 -20.80 -4.88
N LEU A 378 10.86 -19.80 -4.18
CA LEU A 378 10.28 -19.96 -2.85
C LEU A 378 9.08 -20.93 -2.90
N ARG A 379 8.18 -20.78 -3.87
CA ARG A 379 7.04 -21.68 -4.08
C ARG A 379 7.50 -23.14 -4.21
N GLN A 380 8.52 -23.40 -5.04
CA GLN A 380 9.04 -24.74 -5.23
C GLN A 380 9.73 -25.30 -3.97
N ARG A 381 10.47 -24.43 -3.27
CA ARG A 381 11.19 -24.78 -2.05
C ARG A 381 10.25 -25.16 -0.90
N LEU A 382 9.10 -24.50 -0.82
CA LEU A 382 8.07 -24.74 0.19
C LEU A 382 7.09 -25.88 -0.18
N HIS A 383 7.12 -26.40 -1.41
CA HIS A 383 6.10 -27.30 -1.93
C HIS A 383 5.80 -28.53 -1.05
N ALA A 384 6.85 -29.15 -0.49
CA ALA A 384 6.70 -30.34 0.35
C ALA A 384 6.15 -30.03 1.76
N THR A 385 6.40 -28.83 2.27
CA THR A 385 6.09 -28.42 3.63
C THR A 385 4.76 -27.68 3.72
N LEU A 386 4.60 -26.74 2.81
CA LEU A 386 3.42 -25.88 2.73
C LEU A 386 3.03 -25.74 1.24
N PRO A 387 2.18 -26.64 0.73
CA PRO A 387 1.88 -26.69 -0.70
C PRO A 387 1.20 -25.43 -1.17
N ALA A 388 1.52 -24.99 -2.40
CA ALA A 388 0.81 -23.92 -3.07
C ALA A 388 -0.64 -24.31 -3.34
N ALA A 389 -1.55 -23.33 -3.26
CA ALA A 389 -2.98 -23.54 -3.51
C ALA A 389 -3.25 -24.02 -4.95
N TYR A 390 -2.44 -23.55 -5.89
CA TYR A 390 -2.46 -24.00 -7.29
C TYR A 390 -1.05 -24.44 -7.69
N ASP A 391 -0.90 -25.70 -8.12
CA ASP A 391 0.39 -26.24 -8.55
C ASP A 391 0.72 -25.83 -9.99
N ARG A 392 1.05 -24.57 -10.16
CA ARG A 392 1.47 -23.97 -11.43
C ARG A 392 2.45 -22.83 -11.20
N VAL A 393 3.14 -22.41 -12.25
CA VAL A 393 4.05 -21.25 -12.20
C VAL A 393 3.27 -20.03 -11.74
N CYS A 394 3.80 -19.34 -10.73
CA CYS A 394 3.27 -18.07 -10.25
C CYS A 394 4.05 -16.89 -10.86
N MET A 395 3.51 -15.71 -10.70
CA MET A 395 4.20 -14.46 -11.02
C MET A 395 5.06 -14.03 -9.80
N HIS A 396 4.91 -12.84 -9.28
CA HIS A 396 5.74 -12.24 -8.21
C HIS A 396 5.43 -12.71 -6.79
N GLU A 397 4.32 -13.39 -6.59
CA GLU A 397 3.84 -13.89 -5.29
C GLU A 397 3.23 -15.28 -5.44
N SER A 398 3.15 -16.01 -4.32
CA SER A 398 2.51 -17.33 -4.27
C SER A 398 1.66 -17.50 -3.03
N VAL A 399 0.51 -18.15 -3.19
CA VAL A 399 -0.41 -18.47 -2.10
C VAL A 399 -0.27 -19.93 -1.72
N HIS A 400 -0.02 -20.18 -0.45
CA HIS A 400 0.11 -21.49 0.16
C HIS A 400 -1.01 -21.75 1.14
N SER A 401 -1.34 -23.01 1.42
CA SER A 401 -2.37 -23.37 2.38
C SER A 401 -1.82 -24.16 3.55
N ALA A 402 -2.15 -23.74 4.77
CA ALA A 402 -1.84 -24.44 6.00
C ALA A 402 -2.93 -25.46 6.39
N THR A 403 -3.91 -25.78 5.53
CA THR A 403 -5.02 -26.70 5.81
C THR A 403 -4.54 -28.07 6.27
N SER A 404 -3.44 -28.58 5.74
CA SER A 404 -2.85 -29.85 6.17
C SER A 404 -2.30 -29.81 7.60
N LEU A 405 -1.71 -28.70 8.02
CA LEU A 405 -1.26 -28.50 9.41
C LEU A 405 -2.44 -28.36 10.36
N LYS A 406 -3.45 -27.64 9.96
CA LYS A 406 -4.70 -27.49 10.72
C LYS A 406 -5.41 -28.83 10.93
N SER A 407 -5.61 -29.59 9.87
CA SER A 407 -6.36 -30.86 9.93
C SER A 407 -5.64 -31.94 10.72
N LYS A 408 -4.29 -32.02 10.65
CA LYS A 408 -3.50 -33.05 11.31
C LYS A 408 -3.08 -32.69 12.74
N TYR A 409 -2.75 -31.41 12.97
CA TYR A 409 -2.10 -30.99 14.22
C TYR A 409 -2.81 -29.82 14.91
N GLY A 410 -3.92 -29.31 14.36
CA GLY A 410 -4.64 -28.15 14.90
C GLY A 410 -3.96 -26.80 14.65
N VAL A 411 -2.84 -26.77 13.95
CA VAL A 411 -2.01 -25.56 13.72
C VAL A 411 -2.56 -24.78 12.52
N ARG A 412 -3.02 -23.56 12.76
CA ARG A 412 -3.64 -22.68 11.75
C ARG A 412 -2.61 -21.83 11.03
N GLY A 413 -3.01 -21.23 9.90
CA GLY A 413 -2.15 -20.26 9.19
C GLY A 413 -1.69 -19.10 10.07
N LEU A 414 -2.54 -18.60 10.97
CA LEU A 414 -2.16 -17.57 11.95
C LEU A 414 -1.08 -18.05 12.92
N ASP A 415 -1.06 -19.31 13.32
CA ASP A 415 -0.05 -19.86 14.22
C ASP A 415 1.31 -19.91 13.52
N VAL A 416 1.33 -20.31 12.25
CA VAL A 416 2.54 -20.27 11.40
C VAL A 416 3.05 -18.84 11.27
N ALA A 417 2.16 -17.88 10.96
CA ALA A 417 2.51 -16.47 10.82
C ALA A 417 3.09 -15.87 12.12
N LYS A 418 2.51 -16.21 13.28
CA LYS A 418 3.00 -15.78 14.58
C LYS A 418 4.35 -16.42 14.94
N ALA A 419 4.58 -17.67 14.56
CA ALA A 419 5.86 -18.35 14.78
C ALA A 419 6.96 -17.75 13.88
N LEU A 420 6.67 -17.29 12.68
CA LEU A 420 7.64 -16.58 11.83
C LEU A 420 8.22 -15.33 12.51
N LEU A 421 7.43 -14.62 13.33
CA LEU A 421 7.92 -13.48 14.10
C LEU A 421 9.02 -13.91 15.10
N GLU A 422 8.92 -15.11 15.70
CA GLU A 422 9.98 -15.67 16.58
C GLU A 422 11.25 -16.02 15.80
N GLU A 423 11.10 -16.44 14.54
CA GLU A 423 12.20 -16.75 13.62
C GLU A 423 12.85 -15.49 13.02
N GLY A 424 12.35 -14.29 13.36
CA GLY A 424 12.89 -13.02 12.90
C GLY A 424 12.34 -12.52 11.56
N PHE A 425 11.29 -13.15 11.04
CA PHE A 425 10.63 -12.74 9.80
C PHE A 425 9.29 -12.06 10.09
N HIS A 426 8.97 -11.02 9.33
CA HIS A 426 7.60 -10.52 9.30
C HIS A 426 6.67 -11.61 8.74
N SER A 427 5.43 -11.66 9.22
CA SER A 427 4.46 -12.63 8.71
C SER A 427 4.12 -12.37 7.24
N PRO A 428 3.84 -13.44 6.45
CA PRO A 428 3.16 -13.26 5.17
C PRO A 428 1.73 -12.73 5.36
N THR A 429 1.02 -12.44 4.29
CA THR A 429 -0.41 -12.13 4.37
C THR A 429 -1.19 -13.40 4.72
N VAL A 430 -2.07 -13.29 5.72
CA VAL A 430 -2.81 -14.42 6.30
C VAL A 430 -4.28 -14.32 5.92
N TYR A 431 -4.91 -15.48 5.64
CA TYR A 431 -6.34 -15.61 5.31
C TYR A 431 -6.79 -14.80 4.08
N PHE A 432 -5.88 -14.53 3.18
CA PHE A 432 -6.16 -13.86 1.92
C PHE A 432 -5.37 -14.51 0.77
N PRO A 433 -5.96 -14.67 -0.43
CA PRO A 433 -7.34 -14.37 -0.81
C PRO A 433 -8.35 -15.32 -0.13
N LEU A 434 -9.59 -14.83 0.08
CA LEU A 434 -10.62 -15.54 0.89
C LEU A 434 -11.06 -16.89 0.32
N ILE A 435 -10.83 -17.13 -0.97
CA ILE A 435 -11.16 -18.39 -1.64
C ILE A 435 -10.22 -19.55 -1.27
N ILE A 436 -9.12 -19.27 -0.55
CA ILE A 436 -8.16 -20.29 -0.11
C ILE A 436 -8.23 -20.43 1.41
N GLU A 437 -8.57 -21.63 1.87
CA GLU A 437 -8.60 -21.93 3.30
C GLU A 437 -7.19 -21.93 3.91
N GLU A 438 -7.03 -21.32 5.10
CA GLU A 438 -5.77 -21.16 5.82
C GLU A 438 -4.64 -20.58 4.95
N ALA A 439 -4.99 -19.61 4.10
CA ALA A 439 -4.08 -18.99 3.14
C ALA A 439 -2.90 -18.28 3.83
N LEU A 440 -1.72 -18.46 3.26
CA LEU A 440 -0.49 -17.73 3.56
C LEU A 440 0.10 -17.26 2.22
N MET A 441 0.11 -15.95 1.98
CA MET A 441 0.60 -15.37 0.73
C MET A 441 1.97 -14.75 0.94
N PHE A 442 2.96 -15.21 0.17
CA PHE A 442 4.33 -14.74 0.19
C PHE A 442 4.68 -13.97 -1.07
N GLU A 443 5.19 -12.78 -0.91
CA GLU A 443 5.81 -11.96 -1.95
C GLU A 443 7.25 -11.64 -1.54
N PRO A 444 8.25 -12.40 -2.04
CA PRO A 444 9.65 -12.20 -1.64
C PRO A 444 10.28 -10.94 -2.20
N THR A 445 9.74 -10.39 -3.27
CA THR A 445 10.27 -9.29 -4.09
C THR A 445 11.60 -9.62 -4.79
N GLU A 446 12.01 -8.76 -5.72
CA GLU A 446 13.29 -8.86 -6.42
C GLU A 446 14.50 -8.41 -5.58
N THR A 447 14.24 -7.73 -4.46
CA THR A 447 15.31 -7.13 -3.64
C THR A 447 15.94 -8.13 -2.67
N GLU A 448 15.35 -9.31 -2.51
CA GLU A 448 15.83 -10.32 -1.59
C GLU A 448 16.93 -11.21 -2.19
N SER A 449 17.92 -11.54 -1.37
CA SER A 449 18.99 -12.44 -1.76
C SER A 449 18.57 -13.91 -1.63
N MET A 450 19.28 -14.80 -2.34
CA MET A 450 19.07 -16.24 -2.20
C MET A 450 19.26 -16.71 -0.75
N GLN A 451 20.21 -16.12 -0.03
CA GLN A 451 20.47 -16.45 1.38
C GLN A 451 19.27 -16.10 2.26
N THR A 452 18.62 -14.95 2.00
CA THR A 452 17.42 -14.54 2.74
C THR A 452 16.23 -15.45 2.42
N LEU A 453 16.06 -15.81 1.14
CA LEU A 453 15.00 -16.73 0.72
C LEU A 453 15.17 -18.13 1.34
N GLU A 454 16.40 -18.66 1.35
CA GLU A 454 16.72 -19.94 1.98
C GLU A 454 16.44 -19.90 3.48
N ALA A 455 16.85 -18.84 4.18
CA ALA A 455 16.61 -18.68 5.61
C ALA A 455 15.10 -18.63 5.94
N LEU A 456 14.29 -17.96 5.11
CA LEU A 456 12.83 -17.96 5.26
C LEU A 456 12.26 -19.37 5.04
N ALA A 457 12.68 -20.07 4.01
CA ALA A 457 12.21 -21.42 3.71
C ALA A 457 12.54 -22.39 4.85
N GLU A 458 13.77 -22.35 5.37
CA GLU A 458 14.20 -23.13 6.54
C GLU A 458 13.38 -22.78 7.80
N ALA A 459 13.03 -21.50 8.01
CA ALA A 459 12.17 -21.09 9.12
C ALA A 459 10.79 -21.73 9.01
N VAL A 460 10.17 -21.71 7.83
CA VAL A 460 8.89 -22.39 7.56
C VAL A 460 8.98 -23.88 7.80
N GLU A 461 10.07 -24.53 7.40
CA GLU A 461 10.30 -25.96 7.64
C GLU A 461 10.42 -26.29 9.13
N ARG A 462 11.19 -25.48 9.89
CA ARG A 462 11.29 -25.64 11.36
C ARG A 462 9.92 -25.48 12.03
N ILE A 463 9.12 -24.52 11.59
CA ILE A 463 7.76 -24.31 12.12
C ILE A 463 6.85 -25.51 11.79
N ALA A 464 6.93 -26.05 10.58
CA ALA A 464 6.17 -27.23 10.21
C ALA A 464 6.59 -28.48 11.02
N GLN A 465 7.90 -28.62 11.30
CA GLN A 465 8.39 -29.70 12.16
C GLN A 465 7.91 -29.51 13.61
N ARG A 466 7.92 -28.26 14.13
CA ARG A 466 7.34 -27.94 15.45
C ARG A 466 5.84 -28.26 15.51
N ALA A 467 5.08 -28.11 14.41
CA ALA A 467 3.67 -28.47 14.37
C ALA A 467 3.47 -29.99 14.59
N ILE A 468 4.45 -30.81 14.18
CA ILE A 468 4.43 -32.26 14.39
C ILE A 468 4.83 -32.63 15.82
N ASP A 469 5.90 -32.01 16.32
CA ASP A 469 6.56 -32.41 17.58
C ASP A 469 5.90 -31.79 18.82
N ASP A 470 5.49 -30.49 18.75
CA ASP A 470 4.89 -29.72 19.84
C ASP A 470 3.96 -28.62 19.29
N PRO A 471 2.75 -28.99 18.82
CA PRO A 471 1.80 -28.03 18.28
C PRO A 471 1.38 -26.93 19.29
N ASP A 472 1.38 -27.25 20.59
CA ASP A 472 1.03 -26.30 21.65
C ASP A 472 2.02 -25.14 21.74
N SER A 473 3.30 -25.36 21.37
CA SER A 473 4.29 -24.27 21.30
C SER A 473 3.93 -23.22 20.26
N LEU A 474 3.33 -23.65 19.13
CA LEU A 474 2.88 -22.74 18.07
C LEU A 474 1.62 -21.96 18.47
N HIS A 475 0.73 -22.55 19.26
CA HIS A 475 -0.43 -21.85 19.81
C HIS A 475 -0.04 -20.72 20.77
N ARG A 476 1.14 -20.84 21.41
CA ARG A 476 1.69 -19.81 22.30
C ARG A 476 2.58 -18.78 21.60
N ALA A 477 2.99 -19.04 20.35
CA ALA A 477 3.85 -18.11 19.59
C ALA A 477 3.11 -16.79 19.27
N PRO A 478 3.82 -15.64 19.28
CA PRO A 478 5.23 -15.44 19.56
C PRO A 478 5.49 -15.28 21.07
N GLN A 479 6.59 -15.84 21.57
CA GLN A 479 7.00 -15.72 22.98
C GLN A 479 8.29 -14.91 23.15
N THR A 480 9.10 -14.77 22.08
CA THR A 480 10.40 -14.09 22.13
C THR A 480 10.33 -12.64 21.65
N THR A 481 9.21 -12.21 21.15
CA THR A 481 8.96 -10.82 20.71
C THR A 481 8.51 -9.92 21.88
N PRO A 482 8.68 -8.58 21.79
CA PRO A 482 8.26 -7.64 22.85
C PRO A 482 6.77 -7.72 23.20
N VAL A 483 5.93 -8.13 22.25
CA VAL A 483 4.48 -8.32 22.42
C VAL A 483 4.12 -9.73 21.98
N SER A 484 3.44 -10.47 22.84
CA SER A 484 2.87 -11.79 22.52
C SER A 484 1.52 -11.65 21.81
N ARG A 485 0.70 -12.71 21.80
CA ARG A 485 -0.67 -12.65 21.26
C ARG A 485 -1.49 -11.62 22.00
N VAL A 486 -2.18 -10.77 21.25
CA VAL A 486 -3.13 -9.79 21.76
C VAL A 486 -4.55 -10.35 21.72
N ASP A 487 -5.41 -9.84 22.60
CA ASP A 487 -6.84 -10.12 22.57
C ASP A 487 -7.50 -9.27 21.46
N GLU A 488 -7.52 -9.79 20.24
CA GLU A 488 -8.04 -9.10 19.05
C GLU A 488 -9.55 -8.80 19.19
N ALA A 489 -10.31 -9.69 19.84
CA ALA A 489 -11.74 -9.50 20.06
C ALA A 489 -12.02 -8.34 21.03
N ARG A 490 -11.22 -8.22 22.09
CA ARG A 490 -11.29 -7.10 23.01
C ARG A 490 -10.83 -5.80 22.35
N ALA A 491 -9.74 -5.82 21.61
CA ALA A 491 -9.23 -4.66 20.88
C ALA A 491 -10.28 -4.10 19.90
N ALA A 492 -11.00 -4.96 19.18
CA ALA A 492 -12.06 -4.55 18.26
C ALA A 492 -13.31 -3.99 18.97
N ARG A 493 -13.67 -4.54 20.15
CA ARG A 493 -14.90 -4.17 20.87
C ARG A 493 -14.71 -3.04 21.87
N GLN A 494 -13.52 -2.87 22.39
CA GLN A 494 -13.17 -1.93 23.46
C GLN A 494 -11.93 -1.15 23.05
N LEU A 495 -12.00 -0.43 21.92
CA LEU A 495 -10.90 0.38 21.41
C LEU A 495 -10.56 1.48 22.43
N ILE A 496 -9.32 1.48 22.92
CA ILE A 496 -8.75 2.53 23.74
C ILE A 496 -7.84 3.37 22.83
N ALA A 497 -8.31 4.55 22.45
CA ALA A 497 -7.62 5.42 21.52
C ALA A 497 -6.91 6.60 22.19
N THR A 498 -7.06 6.76 23.53
CA THR A 498 -6.46 7.86 24.29
C THR A 498 -5.82 7.35 25.58
N GLU A 499 -4.76 8.02 26.04
CA GLU A 499 -4.07 7.72 27.31
C GLU A 499 -5.02 7.83 28.52
N ASP A 500 -5.90 8.81 28.54
CA ASP A 500 -6.85 9.06 29.64
C ASP A 500 -7.83 7.91 29.87
N VAL A 501 -8.08 7.09 28.86
CA VAL A 501 -8.97 5.91 28.94
C VAL A 501 -8.20 4.68 29.44
N ALA A 502 -6.90 4.61 29.19
CA ALA A 502 -6.05 3.50 29.63
C ALA A 502 -5.78 3.50 31.14
N ILE A 503 -5.93 4.66 31.79
CA ILE A 503 -5.67 4.85 33.22
C ILE A 503 -6.93 4.59 34.08
N ARG A 504 -8.08 4.38 33.48
CA ARG A 504 -9.34 4.04 34.17
C ARG A 504 -9.59 2.54 34.15
#